data_b8a5f703500bd4d5f9b8a4f405049cf6
#
_entry.id   b8a5f703500bd4d5f9b8a4f405049cf6
#
_cell.length_a   1.000
_cell.length_b   1.000
_cell.length_c   1.000
_cell.angle_alpha   90.00
_cell.angle_beta   90.00
_cell.angle_gamma   90.00
#
_symmetry.space_group_name_H-M   'P 1'
#
loop_
_entity.id
_entity.type
_entity.pdbx_description
1 polymer ?
#
loop_
_entity_poly.entity_id
_entity_poly.type
_entity_poly.pdbx_seq_one_letter_code
_entity_poly.pdbx_strand_id
1 'polypeptide(L)'
;MGFPGTWMTESESVVYRVVPKCACSTIGQILYYSDHGSFFDGDIHDAAEGLHKWSREDSQQVINANVKTHAALAFTCVRNPYTRILSSFFDKICGIQRNGNRYRGNLVPMVIQKYGIEVGGADGKGEFDQIASFRRFLLFARDTIKFRKPMDPDIHWSATSGHVSTFICNGGRYDQIFWTEKFNDGMQKVLDAIETPHQVNLAEIPRFNESEGHGPKRLHPVEDYFDDLSMHLVYEMYKRDFEIFKYDAADPSNKMPVGEIDLDEVHAKLGE
;
A
#
# COMPACT_ATOMS: atom_id res chain seq x y z
N MET A 1 -16.80 16.41 -3.87
CA MET A 1 -15.56 15.63 -3.97
C MET A 1 -15.43 14.81 -2.69
N GLY A 2 -14.84 13.66 -2.78
CA GLY A 2 -14.76 12.71 -1.66
C GLY A 2 -13.35 12.14 -1.48
N PHE A 3 -13.18 11.31 -0.46
CA PHE A 3 -11.87 10.79 -0.06
C PHE A 3 -11.80 9.25 -0.20
N PRO A 4 -11.90 8.69 -1.44
CA PRO A 4 -11.89 7.25 -1.65
C PRO A 4 -10.62 6.59 -1.09
N GLY A 5 -10.79 5.39 -0.50
CA GLY A 5 -9.67 4.67 0.13
C GLY A 5 -9.15 5.34 1.41
N THR A 6 -10.01 5.99 2.16
CA THR A 6 -9.70 6.58 3.47
C THR A 6 -10.42 5.82 4.56
N TRP A 7 -9.73 5.60 5.67
CA TRP A 7 -10.27 5.06 6.92
C TRP A 7 -10.14 6.11 8.02
N MET A 8 -10.99 6.03 9.03
CA MET A 8 -10.94 6.91 10.19
C MET A 8 -11.33 6.12 11.44
N THR A 9 -10.73 6.43 12.57
CA THR A 9 -11.10 5.91 13.89
C THR A 9 -12.54 6.28 14.24
N GLU A 10 -13.23 5.47 15.04
CA GLU A 10 -14.58 5.81 15.57
C GLU A 10 -14.51 6.98 16.54
N SER A 11 -13.38 7.15 17.24
CA SER A 11 -13.08 8.35 18.05
C SER A 11 -12.91 9.63 17.22
N GLU A 12 -12.93 9.53 15.89
CA GLU A 12 -12.74 10.63 14.94
C GLU A 12 -11.41 11.39 15.09
N SER A 13 -10.45 10.82 15.81
CA SER A 13 -9.15 11.46 16.10
C SER A 13 -8.16 11.36 14.94
N VAL A 14 -8.30 10.34 14.07
CA VAL A 14 -7.34 10.01 13.02
C VAL A 14 -8.02 9.71 11.70
N VAL A 15 -7.49 10.29 10.63
CA VAL A 15 -7.80 9.97 9.24
C VAL A 15 -6.58 9.32 8.58
N TYR A 16 -6.73 8.09 8.13
CA TYR A 16 -5.71 7.33 7.42
C TYR A 16 -6.04 7.19 5.94
N ARG A 17 -5.20 7.76 5.06
CA ARG A 17 -5.25 7.49 3.63
C ARG A 17 -4.55 6.18 3.33
N VAL A 18 -5.31 5.18 2.94
CA VAL A 18 -4.80 3.84 2.65
C VAL A 18 -4.01 3.83 1.34
N VAL A 19 -2.76 3.40 1.41
CA VAL A 19 -1.93 3.08 0.23
C VAL A 19 -1.68 1.57 0.23
N PRO A 20 -2.17 0.83 -0.78
CA PRO A 20 -1.98 -0.61 -0.84
C PRO A 20 -0.50 -1.02 -0.82
N LYS A 21 -0.20 -2.11 -0.13
CA LYS A 21 1.16 -2.67 0.06
C LYS A 21 2.09 -1.82 0.94
N CYS A 22 1.55 -0.82 1.66
CA CYS A 22 2.23 0.04 2.62
C CYS A 22 1.72 -0.20 4.04
N ALA A 23 1.76 -1.44 4.52
CA ALA A 23 1.36 -1.88 5.86
C ALA A 23 -0.11 -1.60 6.26
N CYS A 24 -1.02 -1.45 5.28
CA CYS A 24 -2.39 -1.02 5.55
C CYS A 24 -3.16 -1.93 6.52
N SER A 25 -2.94 -3.24 6.50
CA SER A 25 -3.58 -4.16 7.44
C SER A 25 -3.10 -3.95 8.88
N THR A 26 -1.78 -3.78 9.06
CA THR A 26 -1.20 -3.49 10.38
C THR A 26 -1.68 -2.15 10.91
N ILE A 27 -1.68 -1.10 10.08
CA ILE A 27 -2.20 0.22 10.45
C ILE A 27 -3.68 0.11 10.84
N GLY A 28 -4.50 -0.55 10.03
CA GLY A 28 -5.92 -0.74 10.34
C GLY A 28 -6.16 -1.44 11.66
N GLN A 29 -5.38 -2.47 11.96
CA GLN A 29 -5.45 -3.18 13.24
C GLN A 29 -5.02 -2.30 14.43
N ILE A 30 -4.01 -1.47 14.26
CA ILE A 30 -3.56 -0.51 15.28
C ILE A 30 -4.66 0.54 15.55
N LEU A 31 -5.23 1.10 14.50
CA LEU A 31 -6.31 2.08 14.62
C LEU A 31 -7.56 1.46 15.26
N TYR A 32 -7.90 0.23 14.90
CA TYR A 32 -8.98 -0.51 15.54
C TYR A 32 -8.69 -0.74 17.03
N TYR A 33 -7.47 -1.19 17.36
CA TYR A 33 -7.07 -1.41 18.75
C TYR A 33 -7.13 -0.12 19.58
N SER A 34 -6.73 1.01 19.00
CA SER A 34 -6.74 2.30 19.70
C SER A 34 -8.14 2.73 20.14
N ASP A 35 -9.17 2.32 19.40
CA ASP A 35 -10.57 2.59 19.77
C ASP A 35 -11.17 1.51 20.70
N HIS A 36 -10.81 0.23 20.50
CA HIS A 36 -11.52 -0.90 21.10
C HIS A 36 -10.72 -1.70 22.16
N GLY A 37 -9.42 -1.48 22.29
CA GLY A 37 -8.53 -2.22 23.21
C GLY A 37 -8.28 -3.67 22.83
N SER A 38 -8.69 -4.10 21.64
CA SER A 38 -8.46 -5.43 21.09
C SER A 38 -8.25 -5.36 19.59
N PHE A 39 -7.60 -6.37 19.01
CA PHE A 39 -7.49 -6.47 17.56
C PHE A 39 -8.79 -6.99 16.95
N PHE A 40 -9.08 -6.54 15.73
CA PHE A 40 -10.19 -7.05 14.94
C PHE A 40 -9.96 -8.52 14.59
N ASP A 41 -10.93 -9.36 14.89
CA ASP A 41 -10.88 -10.78 14.56
C ASP A 41 -11.35 -10.98 13.10
N GLY A 42 -10.39 -11.18 12.19
CA GLY A 42 -10.63 -11.36 10.78
C GLY A 42 -9.81 -10.41 9.89
N ASP A 43 -10.28 -10.20 8.65
CA ASP A 43 -9.64 -9.27 7.73
C ASP A 43 -10.12 -7.84 8.01
N ILE A 44 -9.21 -7.00 8.48
CA ILE A 44 -9.53 -5.60 8.80
C ILE A 44 -10.02 -4.82 7.56
N HIS A 45 -9.70 -5.28 6.34
CA HIS A 45 -10.21 -4.67 5.10
C HIS A 45 -11.71 -4.91 4.93
N ASP A 46 -12.22 -6.03 5.43
CA ASP A 46 -13.63 -6.44 5.35
C ASP A 46 -14.42 -6.02 6.59
N ALA A 47 -13.78 -5.43 7.62
CA ALA A 47 -14.46 -5.01 8.84
C ALA A 47 -15.66 -4.10 8.51
N ALA A 48 -16.83 -4.53 8.93
CA ALA A 48 -18.08 -3.78 8.73
C ALA A 48 -18.24 -2.67 9.77
N GLU A 49 -17.66 -2.87 10.96
CA GLU A 49 -17.77 -1.99 12.12
C GLU A 49 -16.39 -1.67 12.69
N GLY A 50 -16.29 -0.68 13.57
CA GLY A 50 -15.08 -0.35 14.32
C GLY A 50 -14.08 0.56 13.61
N LEU A 51 -14.29 0.91 12.35
CA LEU A 51 -13.59 1.97 11.64
C LEU A 51 -14.54 2.60 10.62
N HIS A 52 -14.56 3.92 10.52
CA HIS A 52 -15.19 4.60 9.39
C HIS A 52 -14.40 4.35 8.13
N LYS A 53 -15.00 3.77 7.11
CA LYS A 53 -14.36 3.52 5.81
C LYS A 53 -15.10 4.25 4.70
N TRP A 54 -14.37 4.91 3.83
CA TRP A 54 -14.95 5.62 2.68
C TRP A 54 -15.82 4.74 1.78
N SER A 55 -15.56 3.44 1.74
CA SER A 55 -16.38 2.48 0.98
C SER A 55 -17.80 2.32 1.53
N ARG A 56 -18.06 2.78 2.76
CA ARG A 56 -19.36 2.74 3.41
C ARG A 56 -20.04 4.10 3.31
N GLU A 57 -21.30 4.11 2.91
CA GLU A 57 -22.09 5.33 2.69
C GLU A 57 -22.27 6.14 3.97
N ASP A 58 -22.51 5.47 5.10
CA ASP A 58 -22.66 6.07 6.42
C ASP A 58 -21.39 6.79 6.93
N SER A 59 -20.23 6.30 6.54
CA SER A 59 -18.93 6.85 6.93
C SER A 59 -18.48 8.05 6.10
N GLN A 60 -18.98 8.21 4.88
CA GLN A 60 -18.51 9.23 3.96
C GLN A 60 -18.73 10.65 4.48
N GLN A 61 -19.85 10.89 5.12
CA GLN A 61 -20.17 12.22 5.66
C GLN A 61 -19.24 12.59 6.80
N VAL A 62 -18.97 11.66 7.71
CA VAL A 62 -18.09 11.84 8.87
C VAL A 62 -16.65 12.09 8.40
N ILE A 63 -16.14 11.26 7.50
CA ILE A 63 -14.80 11.45 6.92
C ILE A 63 -14.69 12.79 6.20
N ASN A 64 -15.68 13.16 5.39
CA ASN A 64 -15.68 14.44 4.68
C ASN A 64 -15.64 15.64 5.64
N ALA A 65 -16.43 15.61 6.72
CA ALA A 65 -16.45 16.67 7.70
C ALA A 65 -15.08 16.84 8.36
N ASN A 66 -14.51 15.75 8.89
CA ASN A 66 -13.24 15.77 9.60
C ASN A 66 -12.06 16.17 8.72
N VAL A 67 -11.97 15.65 7.49
CA VAL A 67 -10.89 16.02 6.56
C VAL A 67 -10.97 17.48 6.16
N LYS A 68 -12.16 18.01 5.84
CA LYS A 68 -12.32 19.40 5.40
C LYS A 68 -12.12 20.44 6.49
N THR A 69 -12.41 20.07 7.74
CA THR A 69 -12.22 20.97 8.89
C THR A 69 -10.86 20.80 9.54
N HIS A 70 -10.06 19.83 9.12
CA HIS A 70 -8.79 19.44 9.75
C HIS A 70 -8.95 19.12 11.25
N ALA A 71 -10.10 18.55 11.62
CA ALA A 71 -10.38 18.21 13.01
C ALA A 71 -9.65 16.94 13.47
N ALA A 72 -9.41 16.00 12.54
CA ALA A 72 -8.66 14.77 12.79
C ALA A 72 -7.27 14.85 12.18
N LEU A 73 -6.28 14.24 12.85
CA LEU A 73 -4.92 14.08 12.32
C LEU A 73 -4.96 13.21 11.05
N ALA A 74 -4.48 13.75 9.93
CA ALA A 74 -4.47 13.04 8.66
C ALA A 74 -3.07 12.51 8.32
N PHE A 75 -2.96 11.20 8.06
CA PHE A 75 -1.68 10.60 7.72
C PHE A 75 -1.77 9.54 6.64
N THR A 76 -0.60 9.17 6.12
CA THR A 76 -0.42 8.00 5.27
C THR A 76 0.95 7.36 5.46
N CYS A 77 1.06 6.12 5.02
CA CYS A 77 2.32 5.37 5.01
C CYS A 77 2.71 5.07 3.56
N VAL A 78 3.98 5.27 3.24
CA VAL A 78 4.57 5.01 1.93
C VAL A 78 5.65 3.93 2.02
N ARG A 79 6.00 3.33 0.90
CA ARG A 79 6.95 2.22 0.84
C ARG A 79 7.87 2.38 -0.36
N ASN A 80 9.11 1.89 -0.22
CA ASN A 80 10.07 1.83 -1.32
C ASN A 80 9.44 1.19 -2.56
N PRO A 81 9.48 1.83 -3.75
CA PRO A 81 8.82 1.36 -4.95
C PRO A 81 9.24 -0.05 -5.38
N TYR A 82 10.53 -0.41 -5.22
CA TYR A 82 11.02 -1.75 -5.54
C TYR A 82 10.37 -2.83 -4.68
N THR A 83 10.37 -2.63 -3.36
CA THR A 83 9.77 -3.61 -2.43
C THR A 83 8.24 -3.62 -2.53
N ARG A 84 7.62 -2.51 -2.89
CA ARG A 84 6.18 -2.38 -3.05
C ARG A 84 5.68 -3.15 -4.28
N ILE A 85 6.30 -2.95 -5.45
CA ILE A 85 5.91 -3.65 -6.68
C ILE A 85 6.16 -5.15 -6.58
N LEU A 86 7.28 -5.56 -5.96
CA LEU A 86 7.57 -6.96 -5.70
C LEU A 86 6.52 -7.59 -4.76
N SER A 87 6.13 -6.88 -3.70
CA SER A 87 5.04 -7.32 -2.82
C SER A 87 3.71 -7.46 -3.55
N SER A 88 3.42 -6.58 -4.52
CA SER A 88 2.20 -6.66 -5.33
C SER A 88 2.19 -7.89 -6.23
N PHE A 89 3.33 -8.25 -6.83
CA PHE A 89 3.48 -9.45 -7.64
C PHE A 89 3.19 -10.70 -6.82
N PHE A 90 3.87 -10.88 -5.69
CA PHE A 90 3.69 -12.09 -4.87
C PHE A 90 2.27 -12.21 -4.31
N ASP A 91 1.68 -11.11 -3.86
CA ASP A 91 0.34 -11.15 -3.28
C ASP A 91 -0.78 -11.25 -4.33
N LYS A 92 -0.71 -10.48 -5.41
CA LYS A 92 -1.85 -10.34 -6.33
C LYS A 92 -1.75 -11.22 -7.59
N ILE A 93 -0.55 -11.56 -8.00
CA ILE A 93 -0.34 -12.39 -9.19
C ILE A 93 -0.07 -13.84 -8.80
N CYS A 94 0.85 -14.08 -7.86
CA CYS A 94 1.20 -15.42 -7.41
C CYS A 94 0.29 -15.95 -6.29
N GLY A 95 -0.22 -15.03 -5.45
CA GLY A 95 -1.02 -15.39 -4.28
C GLY A 95 -2.37 -16.02 -4.61
N ILE A 96 -2.81 -16.89 -3.70
CA ILE A 96 -4.17 -17.44 -3.71
C ILE A 96 -4.93 -16.72 -2.60
N GLN A 97 -6.07 -16.12 -2.96
CA GLN A 97 -6.93 -15.43 -2.01
C GLN A 97 -7.53 -16.41 -0.98
N ARG A 98 -7.95 -15.91 0.19
CA ARG A 98 -8.56 -16.71 1.27
C ARG A 98 -9.73 -17.59 0.82
N ASN A 99 -10.45 -17.18 -0.23
CA ASN A 99 -11.54 -17.93 -0.83
C ASN A 99 -11.10 -18.98 -1.89
N GLY A 100 -9.80 -19.23 -2.03
CA GLY A 100 -9.24 -20.16 -2.99
C GLY A 100 -9.14 -19.61 -4.43
N ASN A 101 -9.62 -18.41 -4.71
CA ASN A 101 -9.57 -17.78 -6.02
C ASN A 101 -8.34 -16.86 -6.14
N ARG A 102 -7.73 -16.85 -7.32
CA ARG A 102 -6.70 -15.85 -7.65
C ARG A 102 -7.33 -14.49 -7.91
N TYR A 103 -6.54 -13.47 -7.63
CA TYR A 103 -6.97 -12.08 -7.72
C TYR A 103 -7.67 -11.78 -9.07
N ARG A 104 -8.88 -11.19 -8.98
CA ARG A 104 -9.72 -10.81 -10.14
C ARG A 104 -9.95 -11.92 -11.18
N GLY A 105 -10.19 -13.14 -10.77
CA GLY A 105 -10.65 -14.22 -11.66
C GLY A 105 -9.84 -14.37 -12.95
N ASN A 106 -10.15 -13.57 -13.97
CA ASN A 106 -9.53 -13.65 -15.29
C ASN A 106 -8.17 -12.93 -15.40
N LEU A 107 -7.74 -12.15 -14.42
CA LEU A 107 -6.47 -11.40 -14.50
C LEU A 107 -5.28 -12.34 -14.64
N VAL A 108 -5.16 -13.32 -13.75
CA VAL A 108 -4.02 -14.25 -13.76
C VAL A 108 -3.95 -15.06 -15.03
N PRO A 109 -5.04 -15.69 -15.54
CA PRO A 109 -5.02 -16.33 -16.85
C PRO A 109 -4.60 -15.41 -17.99
N MET A 110 -5.07 -14.17 -18.00
CA MET A 110 -4.71 -13.19 -19.02
C MET A 110 -3.21 -12.82 -18.97
N VAL A 111 -2.63 -12.57 -17.80
CA VAL A 111 -1.21 -12.23 -17.69
C VAL A 111 -0.31 -13.42 -18.02
N ILE A 112 -0.68 -14.64 -17.64
CA ILE A 112 0.01 -15.86 -18.04
C ILE A 112 0.04 -15.97 -19.56
N GLN A 113 -1.11 -15.89 -20.22
CA GLN A 113 -1.23 -16.06 -21.66
C GLN A 113 -0.50 -14.97 -22.45
N LYS A 114 -0.68 -13.70 -22.05
CA LYS A 114 -0.20 -12.55 -22.82
C LYS A 114 1.25 -12.19 -22.54
N TYR A 115 1.71 -12.35 -21.29
CA TYR A 115 3.05 -11.94 -20.87
C TYR A 115 3.95 -13.12 -20.50
N GLY A 116 3.46 -14.35 -20.55
CA GLY A 116 4.22 -15.55 -20.23
C GLY A 116 4.65 -15.65 -18.76
N ILE A 117 3.87 -15.08 -17.85
CA ILE A 117 4.17 -15.10 -16.42
C ILE A 117 3.84 -16.46 -15.85
N GLU A 118 4.74 -17.05 -15.10
CA GLU A 118 4.53 -18.29 -14.35
C GLU A 118 4.16 -17.97 -12.89
N VAL A 119 3.33 -18.81 -12.27
CA VAL A 119 2.75 -18.52 -10.95
C VAL A 119 2.67 -19.76 -10.03
N GLY A 120 3.45 -20.79 -10.31
CA GLY A 120 3.49 -22.00 -9.48
C GLY A 120 2.23 -22.88 -9.54
N GLY A 121 1.60 -22.98 -10.71
CA GLY A 121 0.42 -23.85 -10.92
C GLY A 121 -0.88 -23.27 -10.33
N ALA A 122 -1.95 -24.09 -10.35
CA ALA A 122 -3.28 -23.65 -9.92
C ALA A 122 -3.37 -23.36 -8.40
N ASP A 123 -2.61 -24.09 -7.60
CA ASP A 123 -2.55 -23.94 -6.14
C ASP A 123 -1.46 -22.96 -5.66
N GLY A 124 -0.70 -22.37 -6.61
CA GLY A 124 0.37 -21.43 -6.31
C GLY A 124 1.59 -22.02 -5.59
N LYS A 125 1.66 -23.35 -5.45
CA LYS A 125 2.72 -24.05 -4.69
C LYS A 125 3.77 -24.71 -5.56
N GLY A 126 3.54 -24.78 -6.88
CA GLY A 126 4.50 -25.32 -7.83
C GLY A 126 5.74 -24.44 -7.96
N GLU A 127 6.86 -25.05 -8.31
CA GLU A 127 8.09 -24.34 -8.64
C GLU A 127 7.93 -23.54 -9.94
N PHE A 128 8.51 -22.36 -9.98
CA PHE A 128 8.60 -21.52 -11.18
C PHE A 128 9.76 -20.54 -11.05
N ASP A 129 10.23 -20.03 -12.16
CA ASP A 129 11.23 -18.97 -12.18
C ASP A 129 10.61 -17.64 -11.70
N GLN A 130 10.77 -17.35 -10.40
CA GLN A 130 10.21 -16.17 -9.76
C GLN A 130 10.80 -14.87 -10.34
N ILE A 131 12.10 -14.88 -10.69
CA ILE A 131 12.80 -13.71 -11.22
C ILE A 131 12.28 -13.39 -12.63
N ALA A 132 12.31 -14.37 -13.53
CA ALA A 132 11.83 -14.18 -14.90
C ALA A 132 10.34 -13.79 -14.92
N SER A 133 9.51 -14.43 -14.10
CA SER A 133 8.08 -14.13 -14.02
C SER A 133 7.82 -12.73 -13.47
N PHE A 134 8.58 -12.29 -12.44
CA PHE A 134 8.48 -10.93 -11.92
C PHE A 134 8.88 -9.88 -12.98
N ARG A 135 9.97 -10.11 -13.71
CA ARG A 135 10.41 -9.20 -14.78
C ARG A 135 9.37 -9.07 -15.90
N ARG A 136 8.69 -10.16 -16.24
CA ARG A 136 7.55 -10.13 -17.18
C ARG A 136 6.34 -9.39 -16.58
N PHE A 137 6.09 -9.54 -15.28
CA PHE A 137 5.06 -8.77 -14.59
C PHE A 137 5.34 -7.26 -14.64
N LEU A 138 6.60 -6.82 -14.58
CA LEU A 138 6.93 -5.39 -14.73
C LEU A 138 6.50 -4.83 -16.10
N LEU A 139 6.60 -5.62 -17.18
CA LEU A 139 6.09 -5.21 -18.49
C LEU A 139 4.57 -5.04 -18.47
N PHE A 140 3.86 -5.99 -17.87
CA PHE A 140 2.41 -5.87 -17.68
C PHE A 140 2.02 -4.65 -16.84
N ALA A 141 2.68 -4.45 -15.69
CA ALA A 141 2.41 -3.30 -14.81
C ALA A 141 2.66 -1.97 -15.54
N ARG A 142 3.78 -1.84 -16.27
CA ARG A 142 4.08 -0.69 -17.11
C ARG A 142 2.99 -0.43 -18.15
N ASP A 143 2.55 -1.47 -18.85
CA ASP A 143 1.55 -1.33 -19.91
C ASP A 143 0.20 -0.84 -19.34
N THR A 144 -0.18 -1.30 -18.16
CA THR A 144 -1.37 -0.80 -17.46
C THR A 144 -1.22 0.66 -17.02
N ILE A 145 -0.07 1.03 -16.48
CA ILE A 145 0.18 2.38 -15.95
C ILE A 145 0.32 3.39 -17.08
N LYS A 146 1.13 3.10 -18.10
CA LYS A 146 1.45 4.06 -19.16
C LYS A 146 0.42 4.09 -20.29
N PHE A 147 -0.11 2.93 -20.66
CA PHE A 147 -0.96 2.79 -21.85
C PHE A 147 -2.41 2.42 -21.53
N ARG A 148 -2.72 2.14 -20.27
CA ARG A 148 -4.02 1.62 -19.82
C ARG A 148 -4.45 0.37 -20.60
N LYS A 149 -3.48 -0.49 -20.88
CA LYS A 149 -3.68 -1.74 -21.64
C LYS A 149 -2.95 -2.89 -20.95
N PRO A 150 -3.51 -4.08 -20.92
CA PRO A 150 -4.84 -4.46 -21.43
C PRO A 150 -6.01 -3.99 -20.55
N MET A 151 -5.72 -3.32 -19.45
CA MET A 151 -6.68 -2.79 -18.48
C MET A 151 -6.12 -1.53 -17.81
N ASP A 152 -6.93 -0.81 -17.06
CA ASP A 152 -6.47 0.25 -16.17
C ASP A 152 -5.54 -0.31 -15.08
N PRO A 153 -4.59 0.50 -14.57
CA PRO A 153 -3.69 0.07 -13.50
C PRO A 153 -4.49 -0.26 -12.25
N ASP A 154 -4.13 -1.37 -11.63
CA ASP A 154 -4.70 -1.74 -10.34
C ASP A 154 -4.09 -0.91 -9.22
N ILE A 155 -4.87 -0.66 -8.17
CA ILE A 155 -4.45 0.12 -7.01
C ILE A 155 -3.20 -0.42 -6.32
N HIS A 156 -2.92 -1.74 -6.43
CA HIS A 156 -1.79 -2.37 -5.77
C HIS A 156 -0.45 -2.10 -6.46
N TRP A 157 -0.46 -1.76 -7.77
CA TRP A 157 0.75 -1.36 -8.50
C TRP A 157 0.66 0.01 -9.18
N SER A 158 -0.41 0.77 -8.99
CA SER A 158 -0.42 2.19 -9.35
C SER A 158 0.53 3.01 -8.46
N ALA A 159 0.98 4.16 -8.93
CA ALA A 159 1.94 4.99 -8.20
C ALA A 159 1.41 5.44 -6.83
N THR A 160 2.27 5.39 -5.81
CA THR A 160 1.98 5.87 -4.45
C THR A 160 1.63 7.36 -4.46
N SER A 161 2.38 8.16 -5.23
CA SER A 161 2.12 9.59 -5.42
C SER A 161 0.71 9.87 -5.95
N GLY A 162 0.16 9.00 -6.79
CA GLY A 162 -1.23 9.11 -7.26
C GLY A 162 -2.26 8.90 -6.14
N HIS A 163 -2.02 7.96 -5.23
CA HIS A 163 -2.89 7.76 -4.05
C HIS A 163 -2.84 8.97 -3.12
N VAL A 164 -1.64 9.52 -2.88
CA VAL A 164 -1.43 10.69 -2.03
C VAL A 164 -2.05 11.93 -2.68
N SER A 165 -1.80 12.16 -3.97
CA SER A 165 -2.37 13.27 -4.75
C SER A 165 -3.90 13.27 -4.72
N THR A 166 -4.55 12.11 -4.87
CA THR A 166 -6.02 12.02 -4.82
C THR A 166 -6.60 12.60 -3.53
N PHE A 167 -5.94 12.39 -2.39
CA PHE A 167 -6.39 12.94 -1.12
C PHE A 167 -6.21 14.47 -1.08
N ILE A 168 -5.05 14.97 -1.52
CA ILE A 168 -4.74 16.41 -1.55
C ILE A 168 -5.66 17.16 -2.53
N CYS A 169 -5.82 16.66 -3.76
CA CYS A 169 -6.66 17.27 -4.79
C CYS A 169 -8.14 17.34 -4.40
N ASN A 170 -8.59 16.49 -3.48
CA ASN A 170 -9.94 16.54 -2.92
C ASN A 170 -10.05 17.49 -1.70
N GLY A 171 -8.98 18.21 -1.35
CA GLY A 171 -8.95 19.19 -0.25
C GLY A 171 -8.44 18.62 1.08
N GLY A 172 -7.89 17.41 1.09
CA GLY A 172 -7.21 16.86 2.27
C GLY A 172 -5.81 17.45 2.43
N ARG A 173 -5.35 17.53 3.68
CA ARG A 173 -3.99 17.90 4.04
C ARG A 173 -3.42 16.85 4.97
N TYR A 174 -2.19 16.41 4.69
CA TYR A 174 -1.48 15.49 5.58
C TYR A 174 -0.76 16.24 6.69
N ASP A 175 -0.91 15.76 7.91
CA ASP A 175 -0.11 16.15 9.06
C ASP A 175 1.13 15.27 9.16
N GLN A 176 1.07 14.04 8.62
CA GLN A 176 2.19 13.13 8.60
C GLN A 176 2.18 12.18 7.41
N ILE A 177 3.37 11.98 6.83
CA ILE A 177 3.67 10.90 5.87
C ILE A 177 4.92 10.19 6.37
N PHE A 178 4.87 8.86 6.54
CA PHE A 178 6.02 8.11 7.01
C PHE A 178 6.27 6.86 6.15
N TRP A 179 7.44 6.27 6.33
CA TRP A 179 7.90 5.12 5.56
C TRP A 179 7.62 3.81 6.29
N THR A 180 7.22 2.77 5.55
CA THR A 180 7.12 1.41 6.12
C THR A 180 8.44 0.93 6.70
N GLU A 181 9.56 1.39 6.15
CA GLU A 181 10.92 1.08 6.57
C GLU A 181 11.30 1.70 7.93
N LYS A 182 10.54 2.72 8.36
CA LYS A 182 10.62 3.37 9.68
C LYS A 182 9.26 3.34 10.38
N PHE A 183 8.56 2.20 10.27
CA PHE A 183 7.16 2.07 10.66
C PHE A 183 6.91 2.46 12.11
N ASN A 184 7.68 1.88 13.06
CA ASN A 184 7.44 2.13 14.47
C ASN A 184 7.63 3.62 14.83
N ASP A 185 8.68 4.26 14.31
CA ASP A 185 8.94 5.68 14.56
C ASP A 185 7.80 6.57 14.01
N GLY A 186 7.34 6.24 12.78
CA GLY A 186 6.25 6.97 12.14
C GLY A 186 4.92 6.77 12.84
N MET A 187 4.57 5.53 13.15
CA MET A 187 3.30 5.21 13.80
C MET A 187 3.25 5.72 15.25
N GLN A 188 4.39 5.67 15.98
CA GLN A 188 4.47 6.24 17.33
C GLN A 188 4.16 7.74 17.34
N LYS A 189 4.71 8.50 16.38
CA LYS A 189 4.40 9.94 16.25
C LYS A 189 2.91 10.20 15.99
N VAL A 190 2.25 9.34 15.22
CA VAL A 190 0.79 9.43 15.02
C VAL A 190 0.07 9.21 16.35
N LEU A 191 0.42 8.14 17.07
CA LEU A 191 -0.21 7.79 18.35
C LEU A 191 0.04 8.84 19.43
N ASP A 192 1.24 9.42 19.48
CA ASP A 192 1.58 10.48 20.45
C ASP A 192 0.85 11.81 20.19
N ALA A 193 0.40 12.02 18.94
CA ALA A 193 -0.27 13.26 18.53
C ALA A 193 -1.80 13.21 18.67
N ILE A 194 -2.36 12.10 19.11
CA ILE A 194 -3.80 11.89 19.23
C ILE A 194 -4.19 11.38 20.61
N GLU A 195 -5.41 11.68 21.01
CA GLU A 195 -6.02 11.05 22.18
C GLU A 195 -6.77 9.78 21.72
N THR A 196 -6.44 8.65 22.34
CA THR A 196 -7.10 7.38 22.06
C THR A 196 -7.67 6.76 23.34
N PRO A 197 -8.83 6.07 23.27
CA PRO A 197 -9.39 5.37 24.44
C PRO A 197 -8.45 4.31 25.03
N HIS A 198 -7.63 3.68 24.19
CA HIS A 198 -6.70 2.62 24.59
C HIS A 198 -5.29 2.92 24.12
N GLN A 199 -4.33 2.77 25.04
CA GLN A 199 -2.91 2.91 24.70
C GLN A 199 -2.43 1.74 23.87
N VAL A 200 -1.69 2.04 22.81
CA VAL A 200 -1.11 1.06 21.88
C VAL A 200 0.38 0.90 22.18
N ASN A 201 0.80 -0.31 22.53
CA ASN A 201 2.22 -0.66 22.62
C ASN A 201 2.69 -1.27 21.29
N LEU A 202 3.37 -0.52 20.46
CA LEU A 202 3.83 -0.99 19.14
C LEU A 202 4.79 -2.19 19.20
N ALA A 203 5.47 -2.42 20.33
CA ALA A 203 6.34 -3.58 20.50
C ALA A 203 5.56 -4.89 20.64
N GLU A 204 4.28 -4.83 21.03
CA GLU A 204 3.41 -5.97 21.22
C GLU A 204 2.48 -6.23 20.03
N ILE A 205 2.51 -5.35 19.01
CA ILE A 205 1.66 -5.49 17.83
C ILE A 205 2.14 -6.67 16.98
N PRO A 206 1.30 -7.67 16.73
CA PRO A 206 1.62 -8.75 15.81
C PRO A 206 1.83 -8.21 14.40
N ARG A 207 2.70 -8.83 13.64
CA ARG A 207 2.80 -8.51 12.21
C ARG A 207 1.62 -9.13 11.48
N PHE A 208 0.72 -8.29 11.03
CA PHE A 208 -0.44 -8.71 10.24
C PHE A 208 -0.05 -8.80 8.76
N ASN A 209 -0.49 -9.86 8.08
CA ASN A 209 -0.26 -10.10 6.65
C ASN A 209 1.22 -10.13 6.23
N GLU A 210 2.09 -10.73 7.02
CA GLU A 210 3.29 -11.31 6.42
C GLU A 210 2.84 -12.32 5.36
N SER A 211 3.46 -12.27 4.18
CA SER A 211 3.06 -13.05 2.98
C SER A 211 3.16 -14.58 3.17
N GLU A 212 3.43 -15.04 4.37
CA GLU A 212 3.49 -16.43 4.75
C GLU A 212 2.08 -17.01 4.83
N GLY A 213 1.68 -17.74 3.78
CA GLY A 213 0.44 -18.49 3.72
C GLY A 213 -0.51 -18.16 2.57
N HIS A 214 -0.33 -17.05 1.86
CA HIS A 214 -1.23 -16.64 0.77
C HIS A 214 -0.62 -16.72 -0.64
N GLY A 215 0.63 -17.11 -0.75
CA GLY A 215 1.34 -17.24 -2.01
C GLY A 215 2.67 -17.97 -1.84
N PRO A 216 3.44 -18.16 -2.93
CA PRO A 216 4.74 -18.80 -2.85
C PRO A 216 5.69 -17.95 -2.01
N LYS A 217 6.52 -18.63 -1.20
CA LYS A 217 7.59 -17.97 -0.47
C LYS A 217 8.57 -17.34 -1.47
N ARG A 218 8.99 -16.12 -1.19
CA ARG A 218 10.06 -15.48 -1.95
C ARG A 218 11.39 -16.24 -1.71
N LEU A 219 12.03 -16.70 -2.79
CA LEU A 219 13.23 -17.54 -2.73
C LEU A 219 14.53 -16.75 -2.82
N HIS A 220 14.50 -15.52 -3.32
CA HIS A 220 15.68 -14.70 -3.58
C HIS A 220 15.63 -13.38 -2.80
N PRO A 221 16.79 -12.76 -2.47
CA PRO A 221 16.83 -11.40 -1.96
C PRO A 221 16.21 -10.41 -2.95
N VAL A 222 15.83 -9.23 -2.48
CA VAL A 222 15.09 -8.24 -3.30
C VAL A 222 15.87 -7.84 -4.54
N GLU A 223 17.15 -7.60 -4.39
CA GLU A 223 18.07 -7.14 -5.42
C GLU A 223 18.16 -8.07 -6.62
N ASP A 224 18.06 -9.37 -6.42
CA ASP A 224 18.14 -10.38 -7.50
C ASP A 224 16.99 -10.28 -8.51
N TYR A 225 15.85 -9.70 -8.10
CA TYR A 225 14.72 -9.51 -8.99
C TYR A 225 14.93 -8.38 -9.99
N PHE A 226 15.91 -7.49 -9.75
CA PHE A 226 16.12 -6.27 -10.53
C PHE A 226 17.46 -6.31 -11.28
N ASP A 227 17.39 -6.37 -12.60
CA ASP A 227 18.47 -6.02 -13.52
C ASP A 227 18.30 -4.58 -14.03
N ASP A 228 19.22 -4.10 -14.83
CA ASP A 228 19.20 -2.73 -15.38
C ASP A 228 17.88 -2.39 -16.07
N LEU A 229 17.31 -3.34 -16.83
CA LEU A 229 16.03 -3.15 -17.52
C LEU A 229 14.88 -3.05 -16.51
N SER A 230 14.85 -3.93 -15.53
CA SER A 230 13.81 -3.96 -14.48
C SER A 230 13.87 -2.69 -13.64
N MET A 231 15.06 -2.24 -13.27
CA MET A 231 15.28 -0.97 -12.56
C MET A 231 14.79 0.21 -13.38
N HIS A 232 15.13 0.25 -14.67
CA HIS A 232 14.64 1.29 -15.58
C HIS A 232 13.11 1.30 -15.67
N LEU A 233 12.46 0.13 -15.81
CA LEU A 233 11.01 0.01 -15.87
C LEU A 233 10.36 0.53 -14.58
N VAL A 234 10.90 0.16 -13.41
CA VAL A 234 10.38 0.61 -12.12
C VAL A 234 10.56 2.12 -11.95
N TYR A 235 11.73 2.66 -12.32
CA TYR A 235 11.95 4.10 -12.28
C TYR A 235 10.97 4.85 -13.19
N GLU A 236 10.79 4.39 -14.43
CA GLU A 236 9.86 4.95 -15.38
C GLU A 236 8.39 4.97 -14.88
N MET A 237 7.98 3.94 -14.13
CA MET A 237 6.64 3.86 -13.55
C MET A 237 6.47 4.74 -12.31
N TYR A 238 7.52 4.87 -11.49
CA TYR A 238 7.43 5.42 -10.14
C TYR A 238 8.43 6.55 -9.87
N LYS A 239 8.94 7.21 -10.91
CA LYS A 239 9.88 8.33 -10.78
C LYS A 239 9.46 9.34 -9.72
N ARG A 240 8.18 9.76 -9.75
CA ARG A 240 7.62 10.71 -8.79
C ARG A 240 7.60 10.17 -7.35
N ASP A 241 7.40 8.87 -7.16
CA ASP A 241 7.45 8.22 -5.84
C ASP A 241 8.87 8.24 -5.27
N PHE A 242 9.90 7.96 -6.10
CA PHE A 242 11.29 8.04 -5.68
C PHE A 242 11.68 9.47 -5.26
N GLU A 243 11.33 10.45 -6.08
CA GLU A 243 11.69 11.85 -5.86
C GLU A 243 11.01 12.45 -4.63
N ILE A 244 9.69 12.24 -4.50
CA ILE A 244 8.88 12.86 -3.44
C ILE A 244 9.09 12.16 -2.09
N PHE A 245 9.12 10.83 -2.10
CA PHE A 245 9.27 10.07 -0.85
C PHE A 245 10.72 9.72 -0.53
N LYS A 246 11.69 10.32 -1.26
CA LYS A 246 13.13 10.28 -0.97
C LYS A 246 13.71 8.87 -0.91
N TYR A 247 13.39 8.04 -1.90
CA TYR A 247 14.01 6.73 -2.06
C TYR A 247 15.13 6.77 -3.12
N ASP A 248 16.14 5.92 -2.95
CA ASP A 248 17.18 5.71 -3.94
C ASP A 248 16.65 4.87 -5.11
N ALA A 249 16.70 5.44 -6.31
CA ALA A 249 16.28 4.74 -7.52
C ALA A 249 17.41 3.93 -8.16
N ALA A 250 18.67 4.15 -7.75
CA ALA A 250 19.82 3.48 -8.33
C ALA A 250 20.16 2.15 -7.66
N ASP A 251 19.65 1.90 -6.44
CA ASP A 251 19.99 0.71 -5.67
C ASP A 251 18.76 0.03 -5.08
N PRO A 252 18.27 -1.07 -5.68
CA PRO A 252 17.14 -1.83 -5.18
C PRO A 252 17.43 -2.56 -3.86
N SER A 253 18.70 -2.72 -3.46
CA SER A 253 19.09 -3.27 -2.16
C SER A 253 18.92 -2.27 -1.04
N ASN A 254 19.06 -0.96 -1.34
CA ASN A 254 18.85 0.12 -0.39
C ASN A 254 17.36 0.40 -0.21
N LYS A 255 16.77 -0.24 0.80
CA LYS A 255 15.34 -0.09 1.11
C LYS A 255 15.04 1.20 1.87
N MET A 256 16.04 1.78 2.53
CA MET A 256 15.88 2.95 3.39
C MET A 256 15.73 4.23 2.58
N PRO A 257 14.94 5.21 3.06
CA PRO A 257 14.89 6.52 2.44
C PRO A 257 16.23 7.25 2.62
N VAL A 258 16.60 8.03 1.60
CA VAL A 258 17.87 8.80 1.54
C VAL A 258 17.73 10.26 1.96
N GLY A 259 16.57 10.65 2.49
CA GLY A 259 16.28 12.02 2.93
C GLY A 259 15.08 12.06 3.84
N GLU A 260 14.50 13.24 4.01
CA GLU A 260 13.29 13.49 4.77
C GLU A 260 12.14 13.89 3.85
N ILE A 261 10.91 13.53 4.22
CA ILE A 261 9.71 13.98 3.51
C ILE A 261 9.40 15.41 3.99
N ASP A 262 9.41 16.33 3.05
CA ASP A 262 8.93 17.70 3.25
C ASP A 262 7.44 17.74 2.85
N LEU A 263 6.56 17.94 3.84
CA LEU A 263 5.11 17.95 3.60
C LEU A 263 4.68 19.14 2.73
N ASP A 264 5.33 20.27 2.82
CA ASP A 264 5.00 21.43 1.97
C ASP A 264 5.40 21.15 0.52
N GLU A 265 6.56 20.49 0.29
CA GLU A 265 6.95 20.00 -1.05
C GLU A 265 5.94 18.97 -1.59
N VAL A 266 5.49 18.04 -0.74
CA VAL A 266 4.48 17.03 -1.12
C VAL A 266 3.17 17.71 -1.53
N HIS A 267 2.67 18.63 -0.72
CA HIS A 267 1.43 19.33 -1.00
C HIS A 267 1.53 20.19 -2.27
N ALA A 268 2.64 20.90 -2.45
CA ALA A 268 2.87 21.70 -3.65
C ALA A 268 2.94 20.83 -4.92
N LYS A 269 3.73 19.75 -4.89
CA LYS A 269 3.96 18.92 -6.08
C LYS A 269 2.81 17.96 -6.40
N LEU A 270 2.02 17.54 -5.43
CA LEU A 270 0.94 16.56 -5.60
C LEU A 270 -0.45 17.19 -5.60
N GLY A 271 -0.58 18.47 -5.25
CA GLY A 271 -1.85 19.22 -5.26
C GLY A 271 -2.16 19.92 -6.58
N GLU A 272 -1.20 19.92 -7.52
CA GLU A 272 -1.37 20.41 -8.90
C GLU A 272 -2.01 19.33 -9.80
#